data_3e982892f221c7a9a66498869f4d9685
#
_entry.id   3e982892f221c7a9a66498869f4d9685
#
_cell.length_a   1.000
_cell.length_b   1.000
_cell.length_c   1.000
_cell.angle_alpha   90.00
_cell.angle_beta   90.00
_cell.angle_gamma   90.00
#
_symmetry.space_group_name_H-M   'P 1'
#
loop_
_entity.id
_entity.type
_entity.pdbx_description
1 polymer ?
#
loop_
_entity_poly.entity_id
_entity_poly.type
_entity_poly.pdbx_seq_one_letter_code
_entity_poly.pdbx_strand_id
1 'polypeptide(L)'
;MLGDMFDFWYEYRMVVPRGFTRFLGKVSELVDLGVEVHYFTGNHDVWCGDYLEKECGVILHRDALTVEIGDKVFYLAHGDGLGDPDPMFRFLRGIFRNKVCQFLYSAIHPRWGVDFGLRWAKSSMEKHRRKGIDPYMGEDKEYLVRFAKQYLAGHPDVNYFLFGHRHIELDLMLSRTARVMILGDWIKSFTYTVYDGVNIFMENYVEGETKF
;
A
#
# COMPACT_ATOMS: atom_id res chain seq x y z
N MET A 1 2.84 6.91 0.58
CA MET A 1 3.24 5.47 0.56
C MET A 1 1.99 4.62 0.54
N LEU A 2 1.82 3.72 -0.43
CA LEU A 2 0.56 2.98 -0.64
C LEU A 2 0.53 1.58 0.02
N GLY A 3 1.08 1.45 1.21
CA GLY A 3 1.03 0.23 2.02
C GLY A 3 2.10 -0.80 1.72
N ASP A 4 2.16 -1.85 2.55
CA ASP A 4 3.13 -2.95 2.48
C ASP A 4 4.60 -2.46 2.45
N MET A 5 4.89 -1.39 3.20
CA MET A 5 6.26 -0.90 3.38
C MET A 5 7.10 -1.82 4.27
N PHE A 6 6.43 -2.70 4.99
CA PHE A 6 7.02 -3.71 5.86
C PHE A 6 6.49 -5.10 5.49
N ASP A 7 7.36 -6.10 5.48
CA ASP A 7 6.95 -7.51 5.26
C ASP A 7 5.96 -7.98 6.34
N PHE A 8 6.11 -7.46 7.54
CA PHE A 8 5.21 -7.69 8.66
C PHE A 8 5.39 -6.56 9.69
N TRP A 9 4.27 -5.96 10.12
CA TRP A 9 4.25 -4.96 11.18
C TRP A 9 3.14 -5.26 12.17
N TYR A 10 3.50 -5.34 13.46
CA TYR A 10 2.56 -5.40 14.57
C TYR A 10 3.07 -4.54 15.72
N GLU A 11 2.25 -3.63 16.20
CA GLU A 11 2.58 -2.78 17.33
C GLU A 11 2.06 -3.39 18.62
N TYR A 12 2.97 -3.81 19.48
CA TYR A 12 2.69 -4.02 20.88
C TYR A 12 2.77 -2.68 21.62
N ARG A 13 2.15 -2.61 22.79
CA ARG A 13 2.09 -1.37 23.55
C ARG A 13 3.45 -0.67 23.71
N MET A 14 4.53 -1.40 23.90
CA MET A 14 5.88 -0.86 24.19
C MET A 14 6.95 -1.46 23.26
N VAL A 15 6.56 -2.20 22.23
CA VAL A 15 7.51 -2.88 21.36
C VAL A 15 7.01 -2.83 19.90
N VAL A 16 7.89 -2.39 19.02
CA VAL A 16 7.69 -2.41 17.57
C VAL A 16 8.73 -3.32 16.90
N PRO A 17 8.48 -3.80 15.68
CA PRO A 17 9.46 -4.57 14.93
C PRO A 17 10.77 -3.81 14.75
N ARG A 18 11.89 -4.51 14.89
CA ARG A 18 13.25 -3.97 14.70
C ARG A 18 13.68 -4.06 13.23
N GLY A 19 14.68 -3.26 12.87
CA GLY A 19 15.33 -3.33 11.56
C GLY A 19 15.02 -2.15 10.64
N PHE A 20 14.04 -1.32 10.99
CA PHE A 20 13.54 -0.24 10.14
C PHE A 20 14.01 1.17 10.55
N THR A 21 14.96 1.28 11.49
CA THR A 21 15.40 2.56 12.08
C THR A 21 15.81 3.59 11.03
N ARG A 22 16.53 3.18 9.97
CA ARG A 22 16.97 4.13 8.94
C ARG A 22 15.81 4.63 8.08
N PHE A 23 14.88 3.74 7.72
CA PHE A 23 13.67 4.10 6.98
C PHE A 23 12.80 5.05 7.80
N LEU A 24 12.50 4.69 9.04
CA LEU A 24 11.69 5.50 9.96
C LEU A 24 12.35 6.86 10.24
N GLY A 25 13.68 6.86 10.46
CA GLY A 25 14.44 8.11 10.64
C GLY A 25 14.38 9.01 9.42
N LYS A 26 14.41 8.45 8.19
CA LYS A 26 14.28 9.26 6.97
C LYS A 26 12.87 9.79 6.78
N VAL A 27 11.85 9.03 7.16
CA VAL A 27 10.46 9.49 7.15
C VAL A 27 10.27 10.64 8.13
N SER A 28 10.78 10.49 9.37
CA SER A 28 10.73 11.57 10.37
C SER A 28 11.47 12.84 9.90
N GLU A 29 12.65 12.70 9.31
CA GLU A 29 13.39 13.82 8.73
C GLU A 29 12.58 14.58 7.67
N LEU A 30 11.87 13.85 6.79
CA LEU A 30 11.01 14.49 5.79
C LEU A 30 9.86 15.25 6.42
N VAL A 31 9.22 14.68 7.44
CA VAL A 31 8.16 15.36 8.19
C VAL A 31 8.68 16.60 8.90
N ASP A 32 9.85 16.51 9.55
CA ASP A 32 10.51 17.66 10.22
C ASP A 32 10.87 18.79 9.22
N LEU A 33 11.12 18.44 7.96
CA LEU A 33 11.33 19.40 6.86
C LEU A 33 10.01 19.97 6.30
N GLY A 34 8.86 19.61 6.86
CA GLY A 34 7.53 20.11 6.46
C GLY A 34 6.89 19.35 5.31
N VAL A 35 7.39 18.18 4.94
CA VAL A 35 6.76 17.31 3.94
C VAL A 35 5.60 16.54 4.59
N GLU A 36 4.40 16.66 4.05
CA GLU A 36 3.28 15.81 4.45
C GLU A 36 3.49 14.39 3.93
N VAL A 37 3.71 13.45 4.85
CA VAL A 37 3.93 12.04 4.52
C VAL A 37 2.67 11.24 4.82
N HIS A 38 1.95 10.83 3.79
CA HIS A 38 0.76 9.99 3.89
C HIS A 38 1.15 8.52 3.79
N TYR A 39 0.72 7.72 4.76
CA TYR A 39 0.99 6.29 4.84
C TYR A 39 -0.32 5.51 4.83
N PHE A 40 -0.54 4.70 3.81
CA PHE A 40 -1.66 3.75 3.74
C PHE A 40 -1.22 2.41 4.30
N THR A 41 -2.07 1.76 5.09
CA THR A 41 -1.79 0.38 5.52
C THR A 41 -2.12 -0.58 4.40
N GLY A 42 -1.24 -1.53 4.15
CA GLY A 42 -1.49 -2.69 3.31
C GLY A 42 -1.91 -3.92 4.11
N ASN A 43 -1.86 -5.09 3.50
CA ASN A 43 -2.21 -6.34 4.17
C ASN A 43 -1.06 -6.91 5.02
N HIS A 44 0.19 -6.53 4.77
CA HIS A 44 1.35 -6.92 5.56
C HIS A 44 1.58 -6.04 6.79
N ASP A 45 1.15 -4.79 6.74
CA ASP A 45 1.31 -3.80 7.80
C ASP A 45 -0.04 -3.26 8.32
N VAL A 46 -1.11 -4.04 8.15
CA VAL A 46 -2.48 -3.70 8.61
C VAL A 46 -2.58 -3.46 10.12
N TRP A 47 -1.60 -3.95 10.89
CA TRP A 47 -1.56 -3.82 12.35
C TRP A 47 -0.69 -2.65 12.83
N CYS A 48 -0.55 -1.62 12.01
CA CYS A 48 -0.07 -0.33 12.44
C CYS A 48 -1.06 0.27 13.45
N GLY A 49 -0.57 0.55 14.65
CA GLY A 49 -1.29 1.28 15.69
C GLY A 49 -1.12 2.79 15.51
N ASP A 50 -0.53 3.44 16.48
CA ASP A 50 -0.30 4.90 16.49
C ASP A 50 1.19 5.30 16.48
N TYR A 51 2.09 4.31 16.45
CA TYR A 51 3.54 4.55 16.50
C TYR A 51 4.02 5.43 15.34
N LEU A 52 3.62 5.10 14.11
CA LEU A 52 4.05 5.86 12.93
C LEU A 52 3.53 7.30 12.95
N GLU A 53 2.32 7.52 13.47
CA GLU A 53 1.74 8.85 13.62
C GLU A 53 2.48 9.64 14.71
N LYS A 54 2.69 9.03 15.89
CA LYS A 54 3.25 9.70 17.06
C LYS A 54 4.76 9.89 17.02
N GLU A 55 5.48 8.89 16.48
CA GLU A 55 6.94 8.88 16.50
C GLU A 55 7.57 9.36 15.19
N CYS A 56 6.86 9.18 14.07
CA CYS A 56 7.37 9.60 12.76
C CYS A 56 6.59 10.77 12.14
N GLY A 57 5.44 11.17 12.73
CA GLY A 57 4.64 12.29 12.27
C GLY A 57 3.90 12.05 10.94
N VAL A 58 3.73 10.79 10.52
CA VAL A 58 3.00 10.50 9.27
C VAL A 58 1.48 10.65 9.46
N ILE A 59 0.77 10.87 8.38
CA ILE A 59 -0.69 10.83 8.32
C ILE A 59 -1.09 9.41 7.91
N LEU A 60 -1.60 8.62 8.86
CA LEU A 60 -1.90 7.20 8.65
C LEU A 60 -3.32 6.99 8.12
N HIS A 61 -3.44 6.31 6.98
CA HIS A 61 -4.70 5.93 6.36
C HIS A 61 -4.91 4.41 6.45
N ARG A 62 -6.00 3.99 7.10
CA ARG A 62 -6.40 2.59 7.22
C ARG A 62 -7.38 2.15 6.13
N ASP A 63 -7.94 3.12 5.43
CA ASP A 63 -8.89 2.96 4.34
C ASP A 63 -8.47 3.82 3.13
N ALA A 64 -9.17 3.66 2.02
CA ALA A 64 -8.95 4.47 0.84
C ALA A 64 -9.21 5.96 1.12
N LEU A 65 -8.49 6.81 0.43
CA LEU A 65 -8.64 8.26 0.47
C LEU A 65 -9.01 8.79 -0.90
N THR A 66 -10.08 9.56 -0.99
CA THR A 66 -10.34 10.42 -2.13
C THR A 66 -9.96 11.85 -1.75
N VAL A 67 -9.06 12.45 -2.50
CA VAL A 67 -8.50 13.78 -2.21
C VAL A 67 -8.34 14.59 -3.47
N GLU A 68 -8.58 15.89 -3.37
CA GLU A 68 -8.31 16.86 -4.43
C GLU A 68 -6.90 17.43 -4.27
N ILE A 69 -6.10 17.33 -5.32
CA ILE A 69 -4.74 17.89 -5.40
C ILE A 69 -4.67 18.77 -6.65
N GLY A 70 -4.58 20.08 -6.43
CA GLY A 70 -4.73 21.06 -7.51
C GLY A 70 -6.16 21.04 -8.07
N ASP A 71 -6.29 20.79 -9.36
CA ASP A 71 -7.58 20.68 -10.08
C ASP A 71 -8.00 19.23 -10.36
N LYS A 72 -7.34 18.27 -9.75
CA LYS A 72 -7.52 16.82 -9.99
C LYS A 72 -7.95 16.08 -8.73
N VAL A 73 -8.85 15.13 -8.91
CA VAL A 73 -9.34 14.24 -7.86
C VAL A 73 -8.61 12.90 -7.95
N PHE A 74 -8.01 12.50 -6.85
CA PHE A 74 -7.25 11.27 -6.70
C PHE A 74 -8.00 10.29 -5.79
N TYR A 75 -8.07 9.04 -6.20
CA TYR A 75 -8.46 7.91 -5.36
C TYR A 75 -7.20 7.10 -5.03
N LEU A 76 -6.80 7.13 -3.77
CA LEU A 76 -5.58 6.51 -3.27
C LEU A 76 -5.91 5.33 -2.36
N ALA A 77 -5.35 4.17 -2.61
CA ALA A 77 -5.53 3.01 -1.74
C ALA A 77 -4.39 2.01 -1.91
N HIS A 78 -4.18 1.15 -0.91
CA HIS A 78 -3.28 0.00 -1.09
C HIS A 78 -3.79 -0.93 -2.18
N GLY A 79 -5.07 -1.30 -2.14
CA GLY A 79 -5.70 -2.16 -3.16
C GLY A 79 -6.20 -3.49 -2.61
N ASP A 80 -5.76 -3.90 -1.42
CA ASP A 80 -6.22 -5.14 -0.80
C ASP A 80 -7.73 -5.14 -0.56
N GLY A 81 -8.41 -6.18 -1.05
CA GLY A 81 -9.84 -6.36 -0.89
C GLY A 81 -10.74 -5.48 -1.75
N LEU A 82 -10.18 -4.64 -2.63
CA LEU A 82 -10.93 -3.86 -3.61
C LEU A 82 -11.27 -4.75 -4.83
N GLY A 83 -12.41 -5.42 -4.76
CA GLY A 83 -12.86 -6.30 -5.84
C GLY A 83 -12.10 -7.63 -5.95
N ASP A 84 -11.27 -7.97 -4.97
CA ASP A 84 -10.51 -9.23 -4.96
C ASP A 84 -11.46 -10.44 -5.03
N PRO A 85 -11.27 -11.33 -6.01
CA PRO A 85 -12.13 -12.49 -6.19
C PRO A 85 -11.85 -13.62 -5.20
N ASP A 86 -10.67 -13.65 -4.54
CA ASP A 86 -10.28 -14.74 -3.64
C ASP A 86 -11.05 -14.69 -2.31
N PRO A 87 -11.98 -15.67 -2.07
CA PRO A 87 -12.78 -15.68 -0.84
C PRO A 87 -11.92 -15.98 0.40
N MET A 88 -10.83 -16.75 0.26
CA MET A 88 -9.93 -17.07 1.36
C MET A 88 -9.16 -15.83 1.78
N PHE A 89 -8.68 -15.05 0.82
CA PHE A 89 -8.01 -13.78 1.11
C PHE A 89 -8.96 -12.81 1.83
N ARG A 90 -10.20 -12.67 1.35
CA ARG A 90 -11.21 -11.81 2.00
C ARG A 90 -11.52 -12.26 3.44
N PHE A 91 -11.59 -13.57 3.68
CA PHE A 91 -11.79 -14.11 5.02
C PHE A 91 -10.61 -13.80 5.96
N LEU A 92 -9.38 -14.04 5.51
CA LEU A 92 -8.17 -13.74 6.29
C LEU A 92 -8.04 -12.22 6.55
N ARG A 93 -8.33 -11.39 5.55
CA ARG A 93 -8.37 -9.94 5.71
C ARG A 93 -9.36 -9.51 6.80
N GLY A 94 -10.53 -10.15 6.84
CA GLY A 94 -11.53 -9.93 7.89
C GLY A 94 -10.98 -10.27 9.29
N ILE A 95 -10.28 -11.40 9.44
CA ILE A 95 -9.64 -11.78 10.71
C ILE A 95 -8.57 -10.75 11.11
N PHE A 96 -7.69 -10.36 10.19
CA PHE A 96 -6.60 -9.43 10.49
C PHE A 96 -7.09 -8.03 10.84
N ARG A 97 -8.20 -7.57 10.26
CA ARG A 97 -8.82 -6.28 10.60
C ARG A 97 -9.76 -6.34 11.82
N ASN A 98 -10.03 -7.54 12.35
CA ASN A 98 -10.89 -7.70 13.52
C ASN A 98 -10.16 -7.28 14.81
N LYS A 99 -10.72 -6.32 15.54
CA LYS A 99 -10.13 -5.76 16.76
C LYS A 99 -9.98 -6.79 17.89
N VAL A 100 -10.90 -7.78 17.98
CA VAL A 100 -10.80 -8.86 18.98
C VAL A 100 -9.62 -9.75 18.65
N CYS A 101 -9.45 -10.13 17.37
CA CYS A 101 -8.30 -10.94 16.94
C CYS A 101 -6.98 -10.18 17.17
N GLN A 102 -6.93 -8.89 16.89
CA GLN A 102 -5.77 -8.04 17.18
C GLN A 102 -5.45 -8.01 18.67
N PHE A 103 -6.47 -7.85 19.52
CA PHE A 103 -6.30 -7.87 20.98
C PHE A 103 -5.80 -9.23 21.47
N LEU A 104 -6.37 -10.33 21.00
CA LEU A 104 -5.90 -11.68 21.38
C LEU A 104 -4.46 -11.93 20.91
N TYR A 105 -4.09 -11.42 19.73
CA TYR A 105 -2.71 -11.50 19.27
C TYR A 105 -1.74 -10.69 20.13
N SER A 106 -2.18 -9.57 20.72
CA SER A 106 -1.36 -8.77 21.63
C SER A 106 -0.95 -9.51 22.90
N ALA A 107 -1.68 -10.56 23.30
CA ALA A 107 -1.34 -11.40 24.44
C ALA A 107 -0.19 -12.40 24.14
N ILE A 108 0.16 -12.60 22.87
CA ILE A 108 1.29 -13.42 22.48
C ILE A 108 2.57 -12.65 22.75
N HIS A 109 3.55 -13.30 23.39
CA HIS A 109 4.85 -12.66 23.64
C HIS A 109 5.47 -12.15 22.33
N PRO A 110 5.97 -10.89 22.28
CA PRO A 110 6.45 -10.27 21.04
C PRO A 110 7.46 -11.12 20.24
N ARG A 111 8.35 -11.84 20.93
CA ARG A 111 9.31 -12.76 20.31
C ARG A 111 8.62 -13.81 19.42
N TRP A 112 7.56 -14.42 19.93
CA TRP A 112 6.84 -15.48 19.18
C TRP A 112 5.88 -14.89 18.13
N GLY A 113 5.21 -13.81 18.49
CA GLY A 113 4.30 -13.14 17.57
C GLY A 113 5.02 -12.59 16.35
N VAL A 114 6.09 -11.83 16.54
CA VAL A 114 6.88 -11.27 15.42
C VAL A 114 7.54 -12.39 14.59
N ASP A 115 8.13 -13.39 15.24
CA ASP A 115 8.74 -14.53 14.52
C ASP A 115 7.69 -15.29 13.68
N PHE A 116 6.50 -15.50 14.24
CA PHE A 116 5.40 -16.14 13.51
C PHE A 116 4.95 -15.29 12.31
N GLY A 117 4.73 -13.99 12.52
CA GLY A 117 4.31 -13.07 11.47
C GLY A 117 5.32 -13.00 10.32
N LEU A 118 6.61 -12.85 10.63
CA LEU A 118 7.69 -12.85 9.63
C LEU A 118 7.78 -14.17 8.84
N ARG A 119 7.65 -15.32 9.53
CA ARG A 119 7.63 -16.63 8.85
C ARG A 119 6.41 -16.77 7.93
N TRP A 120 5.25 -16.30 8.40
CA TRP A 120 4.03 -16.29 7.60
C TRP A 120 4.21 -15.42 6.34
N ALA A 121 4.66 -14.18 6.49
CA ALA A 121 4.93 -13.26 5.39
C ALA A 121 5.91 -13.86 4.39
N LYS A 122 7.05 -14.38 4.87
CA LYS A 122 8.06 -15.06 4.03
C LYS A 122 7.47 -16.25 3.27
N SER A 123 6.68 -17.11 3.94
CA SER A 123 6.02 -18.26 3.30
C SER A 123 5.04 -17.83 2.22
N SER A 124 4.29 -16.74 2.46
CA SER A 124 3.37 -16.16 1.49
C SER A 124 4.12 -15.64 0.27
N MET A 125 5.18 -14.84 0.48
CA MET A 125 6.03 -14.31 -0.60
C MET A 125 6.68 -15.44 -1.42
N GLU A 126 7.19 -16.50 -0.77
CA GLU A 126 7.77 -17.64 -1.48
C GLU A 126 6.75 -18.39 -2.33
N LYS A 127 5.50 -18.54 -1.84
CA LYS A 127 4.41 -19.13 -2.63
C LYS A 127 4.07 -18.28 -3.86
N HIS A 128 3.97 -16.96 -3.70
CA HIS A 128 3.76 -16.04 -4.82
C HIS A 128 4.94 -16.08 -5.81
N ARG A 129 6.18 -16.10 -5.32
CA ARG A 129 7.37 -16.21 -6.16
C ARG A 129 7.43 -17.52 -6.95
N ARG A 130 7.00 -18.65 -6.35
CA ARG A 130 6.94 -19.96 -7.03
C ARG A 130 5.84 -20.03 -8.07
N LYS A 131 4.71 -19.38 -7.83
CA LYS A 131 3.61 -19.28 -8.80
C LYS A 131 3.92 -18.32 -9.96
N GLY A 132 4.97 -17.51 -9.83
CA GLY A 132 5.23 -16.36 -10.66
C GLY A 132 4.40 -15.16 -10.20
N ILE A 133 4.78 -13.96 -10.64
CA ILE A 133 3.90 -12.79 -10.54
C ILE A 133 2.73 -13.11 -11.46
N ASP A 134 1.50 -13.09 -10.94
CA ASP A 134 0.32 -13.22 -11.79
C ASP A 134 0.41 -12.11 -12.86
N PRO A 135 0.68 -12.45 -14.12
CA PRO A 135 0.89 -11.46 -15.14
C PRO A 135 -0.38 -10.64 -15.31
N TYR A 136 -0.24 -9.42 -15.76
CA TYR A 136 -1.40 -8.66 -16.22
C TYR A 136 -2.10 -9.42 -17.34
N MET A 137 -3.32 -9.85 -17.11
CA MET A 137 -4.09 -10.68 -18.02
C MET A 137 -5.16 -9.89 -18.79
N GLY A 138 -5.03 -8.58 -18.82
CA GLY A 138 -5.97 -7.66 -19.46
C GLY A 138 -6.96 -7.01 -18.49
N GLU A 139 -7.56 -5.93 -18.92
CA GLU A 139 -8.44 -5.06 -18.12
C GLU A 139 -9.61 -5.80 -17.46
N ASP A 140 -10.20 -6.75 -18.19
CA ASP A 140 -11.39 -7.47 -17.73
C ASP A 140 -11.09 -8.47 -16.61
N LYS A 141 -9.83 -8.86 -16.46
CA LYS A 141 -9.38 -9.82 -15.45
C LYS A 141 -8.68 -9.16 -14.26
N GLU A 142 -8.12 -7.95 -14.45
CA GLU A 142 -7.49 -7.22 -13.37
C GLU A 142 -8.56 -6.59 -12.46
N TYR A 143 -8.69 -7.11 -11.24
CA TYR A 143 -9.78 -6.74 -10.35
C TYR A 143 -9.68 -5.27 -9.87
N LEU A 144 -8.46 -4.69 -9.76
CA LEU A 144 -8.31 -3.28 -9.41
C LEU A 144 -8.74 -2.36 -10.55
N VAL A 145 -8.51 -2.75 -11.81
CA VAL A 145 -9.02 -2.02 -12.97
C VAL A 145 -10.55 -2.09 -13.03
N ARG A 146 -11.12 -3.27 -12.79
CA ARG A 146 -12.57 -3.45 -12.72
C ARG A 146 -13.19 -2.62 -11.61
N PHE A 147 -12.56 -2.62 -10.42
CA PHE A 147 -12.98 -1.78 -9.31
C PHE A 147 -12.95 -0.29 -9.70
N ALA A 148 -11.85 0.19 -10.28
CA ALA A 148 -11.72 1.58 -10.69
C ALA A 148 -12.79 1.98 -11.73
N LYS A 149 -13.07 1.13 -12.73
CA LYS A 149 -14.14 1.35 -13.72
C LYS A 149 -15.52 1.44 -13.04
N GLN A 150 -15.79 0.53 -12.10
CA GLN A 150 -17.08 0.52 -11.38
C GLN A 150 -17.21 1.75 -10.47
N TYR A 151 -16.16 2.14 -9.77
CA TYR A 151 -16.14 3.31 -8.91
C TYR A 151 -16.33 4.60 -9.71
N LEU A 152 -15.64 4.72 -10.84
CA LEU A 152 -15.72 5.87 -11.75
C LEU A 152 -17.14 6.09 -12.30
N ALA A 153 -17.93 5.03 -12.49
CA ALA A 153 -19.32 5.15 -12.95
C ALA A 153 -20.20 5.93 -11.95
N GLY A 154 -19.91 5.85 -10.65
CA GLY A 154 -20.60 6.60 -9.60
C GLY A 154 -19.90 7.91 -9.21
N HIS A 155 -18.63 8.08 -9.58
CA HIS A 155 -17.77 9.21 -9.20
C HIS A 155 -17.00 9.71 -10.43
N PRO A 156 -17.68 10.33 -11.39
CA PRO A 156 -17.09 10.72 -12.68
C PRO A 156 -16.07 11.86 -12.58
N ASP A 157 -15.96 12.48 -11.43
CA ASP A 157 -15.01 13.53 -11.05
C ASP A 157 -13.60 12.98 -10.76
N VAL A 158 -13.44 11.68 -10.45
CA VAL A 158 -12.15 11.09 -10.16
C VAL A 158 -11.28 11.02 -11.42
N ASN A 159 -10.09 11.61 -11.34
CA ASN A 159 -9.13 11.64 -12.43
C ASN A 159 -8.09 10.53 -12.34
N TYR A 160 -7.61 10.23 -11.14
CA TYR A 160 -6.52 9.28 -10.93
C TYR A 160 -6.84 8.27 -9.85
N PHE A 161 -6.67 6.98 -10.19
CA PHE A 161 -6.71 5.87 -9.25
C PHE A 161 -5.29 5.35 -9.07
N LEU A 162 -4.75 5.38 -7.85
CA LEU A 162 -3.42 4.87 -7.55
C LEU A 162 -3.49 3.71 -6.58
N PHE A 163 -2.94 2.57 -6.99
CA PHE A 163 -2.94 1.33 -6.20
C PHE A 163 -1.53 0.73 -6.09
N GLY A 164 -1.29 0.03 -4.99
CA GLY A 164 -0.18 -0.92 -4.81
C GLY A 164 -0.63 -2.36 -4.94
N HIS A 165 -0.23 -3.22 -3.99
CA HIS A 165 -0.71 -4.59 -3.72
C HIS A 165 -0.42 -5.64 -4.81
N ARG A 166 -0.64 -5.34 -6.06
CA ARG A 166 -0.53 -6.31 -7.16
C ARG A 166 0.88 -6.55 -7.66
N HIS A 167 1.84 -5.73 -7.28
CA HIS A 167 3.24 -5.81 -7.72
C HIS A 167 3.40 -5.85 -9.24
N ILE A 168 2.49 -5.22 -9.97
CA ILE A 168 2.56 -5.04 -11.41
C ILE A 168 2.64 -3.55 -11.74
N GLU A 169 3.31 -3.23 -12.82
CA GLU A 169 3.35 -1.89 -13.36
C GLU A 169 2.24 -1.75 -14.40
N LEU A 170 1.24 -0.95 -14.09
CA LEU A 170 0.14 -0.69 -15.01
C LEU A 170 -0.20 0.78 -15.01
N ASP A 171 -0.34 1.33 -16.18
CA ASP A 171 -0.77 2.68 -16.44
C ASP A 171 -1.78 2.66 -17.58
N LEU A 172 -3.06 2.89 -17.28
CA LEU A 172 -4.16 2.67 -18.20
C LEU A 172 -5.18 3.80 -18.13
N MET A 173 -5.57 4.31 -19.29
CA MET A 173 -6.69 5.24 -19.41
C MET A 173 -8.03 4.50 -19.25
N LEU A 174 -8.84 4.92 -18.31
CA LEU A 174 -10.22 4.41 -18.12
C LEU A 174 -11.23 5.20 -18.93
N SER A 175 -10.97 6.49 -19.15
CA SER A 175 -11.78 7.42 -19.93
C SER A 175 -10.88 8.50 -20.52
N ARG A 176 -11.45 9.54 -21.11
CA ARG A 176 -10.69 10.71 -21.58
C ARG A 176 -10.04 11.51 -20.46
N THR A 177 -10.58 11.42 -19.25
CA THR A 177 -10.18 12.23 -18.10
C THR A 177 -9.76 11.40 -16.88
N ALA A 178 -9.94 10.07 -16.90
CA ALA A 178 -9.65 9.21 -15.79
C ALA A 178 -8.60 8.13 -16.17
N ARG A 179 -7.69 7.85 -15.24
CA ARG A 179 -6.56 6.96 -15.40
C ARG A 179 -6.37 6.09 -14.16
N VAL A 180 -6.05 4.82 -14.33
CA VAL A 180 -5.67 3.94 -13.23
C VAL A 180 -4.20 3.58 -13.35
N MET A 181 -3.49 3.67 -12.25
CA MET A 181 -2.09 3.32 -12.13
C MET A 181 -1.92 2.31 -10.99
N ILE A 182 -1.31 1.18 -11.29
CA ILE A 182 -0.92 0.19 -10.27
C ILE A 182 0.60 0.24 -10.22
N LEU A 183 1.12 0.60 -9.04
CA LEU A 183 2.55 0.69 -8.82
C LEU A 183 3.13 -0.70 -8.65
N GLY A 184 4.28 -0.93 -9.24
CA GLY A 184 5.09 -2.11 -9.02
C GLY A 184 5.54 -2.24 -7.57
N ASP A 185 6.63 -2.91 -7.36
CA ASP A 185 7.22 -3.09 -6.03
C ASP A 185 8.57 -2.34 -5.89
N TRP A 186 9.03 -2.22 -4.65
CA TRP A 186 10.35 -1.68 -4.33
C TRP A 186 11.40 -2.80 -4.08
N ILE A 187 11.18 -3.99 -4.69
CA ILE A 187 12.07 -5.15 -4.66
C ILE A 187 12.75 -5.35 -6.02
N LYS A 188 11.98 -5.12 -7.11
CA LYS A 188 12.44 -5.34 -8.49
C LYS A 188 12.14 -4.16 -9.40
N SER A 189 10.94 -3.61 -9.31
CA SER A 189 10.45 -2.58 -10.22
C SER A 189 10.89 -1.19 -9.80
N PHE A 190 10.95 -0.91 -8.50
CA PHE A 190 11.31 0.40 -7.93
C PHE A 190 10.50 1.55 -8.52
N THR A 191 9.20 1.31 -8.78
CA THR A 191 8.32 2.28 -9.42
C THR A 191 7.69 3.24 -8.42
N TYR A 192 7.50 4.47 -8.87
CA TYR A 192 6.76 5.51 -8.16
C TYR A 192 6.02 6.39 -9.15
N THR A 193 5.08 7.19 -8.67
CA THR A 193 4.40 8.20 -9.47
C THR A 193 4.74 9.60 -8.97
N VAL A 194 4.85 10.52 -9.92
CA VAL A 194 5.01 11.95 -9.69
C VAL A 194 3.85 12.70 -10.32
N TYR A 195 3.22 13.58 -9.55
CA TYR A 195 2.28 14.56 -10.05
C TYR A 195 2.89 15.95 -9.92
N ASP A 196 3.11 16.63 -11.04
CA ASP A 196 3.77 17.93 -11.08
C ASP A 196 2.81 19.14 -10.96
N GLY A 197 1.53 18.86 -10.65
CA GLY A 197 0.45 19.83 -10.62
C GLY A 197 -0.36 19.92 -11.93
N VAL A 198 0.12 19.30 -13.00
CA VAL A 198 -0.54 19.25 -14.32
C VAL A 198 -0.66 17.82 -14.83
N ASN A 199 0.45 17.10 -14.85
CA ASN A 199 0.55 15.75 -15.39
C ASN A 199 0.98 14.77 -14.30
N ILE A 200 0.61 13.49 -14.50
CA ILE A 200 1.06 12.40 -13.67
C ILE A 200 1.94 11.44 -14.50
N PHE A 201 3.04 11.02 -13.91
CA PHE A 201 4.03 10.14 -14.54
C PHE A 201 4.31 8.95 -13.63
N MET A 202 4.42 7.76 -14.22
CA MET A 202 5.01 6.60 -13.55
C MET A 202 6.48 6.51 -13.96
N GLU A 203 7.36 6.44 -12.97
CA GLU A 203 8.80 6.40 -13.17
C GLU A 203 9.44 5.25 -12.38
N ASN A 204 10.62 4.83 -12.83
CA ASN A 204 11.45 3.87 -12.13
C ASN A 204 12.61 4.60 -11.46
N TYR A 205 12.85 4.29 -10.19
CA TYR A 205 14.03 4.77 -9.48
C TYR A 205 15.27 4.07 -10.02
N VAL A 206 16.26 4.86 -10.44
CA VAL A 206 17.59 4.39 -10.84
C VAL A 206 18.61 5.00 -9.90
N GLU A 207 19.43 4.16 -9.25
CA GLU A 207 20.44 4.61 -8.30
C GLU A 207 21.47 5.53 -9.01
N GLY A 208 21.71 6.70 -8.44
CA GLY A 208 22.63 7.70 -9.00
C GLY A 208 22.02 8.68 -10.00
N GLU A 209 20.77 8.53 -10.41
CA GLU A 209 20.05 9.56 -11.14
C GLU A 209 19.33 10.50 -10.16
N THR A 210 19.76 11.77 -10.14
CA THR A 210 18.98 12.86 -9.56
C THR A 210 18.14 13.47 -10.67
N LYS A 211 16.85 13.18 -10.68
CA LYS A 211 15.90 13.75 -11.67
C LYS A 211 15.30 15.09 -11.24
N PHE A 212 15.80 15.67 -10.11
CA PHE A 212 15.31 16.95 -9.56
C PHE A 212 16.44 17.87 -9.16
#